data_8905365ecf6868c8756e883f09b03ff5
#
_entry.id   8905365ecf6868c8756e883f09b03ff5
#
_cell.length_a   1.000
_cell.length_b   1.000
_cell.length_c   1.000
_cell.angle_alpha   90.00
_cell.angle_beta   90.00
_cell.angle_gamma   90.00
#
_symmetry.space_group_name_H-M   'P 1'
#
loop_
_entity.id
_entity.type
_entity.pdbx_description
1 polymer ?
#
loop_
_entity_poly.entity_id
_entity_poly.type
_entity_poly.pdbx_seq_one_letter_code
_entity_poly.pdbx_strand_id
1 'polypeptide(L)'
;MILRQLRDTDEDAEAAWEVMAAAFGDAAALAGEERWPPAYVAEVHERNRHLARTDPGGCWLALDETGMPLGVTLSTRREGTWGLSMFAVLPRAQRQGVGRELLAAALMYGRGCLRGIICGSEDPRAASTYRRAGFALHPAMRLRGTVGPETKERLSPPDGAVHEGVARHRDLLDSVDRRIRGGAHGADHELLLTQRRLLVVDDLAGSGYCYVGADGKVEMLAATSRRLAKRLLTAALLCLPEGTDARVPGLTAEQQWAVDVGLEAGLELSTGGYVCLRGMPPPAPYIPSGTFL
;
A
#
# COMPACT_ATOMS: atom_id res chain seq x y z
N MET A 1 27.27 -12.41 -5.33
CA MET A 1 25.91 -11.88 -5.43
C MET A 1 25.75 -11.15 -6.76
N ILE A 2 24.66 -11.42 -7.48
CA ILE A 2 24.32 -10.81 -8.78
C ILE A 2 22.99 -10.09 -8.60
N LEU A 3 22.90 -8.83 -9.07
CA LEU A 3 21.62 -8.12 -9.19
C LEU A 3 21.13 -8.26 -10.64
N ARG A 4 19.89 -8.65 -10.82
CA ARG A 4 19.20 -8.61 -12.10
C ARG A 4 17.80 -8.03 -11.99
N GLN A 5 17.30 -7.47 -13.08
CA GLN A 5 15.91 -7.01 -13.13
C GLN A 5 14.95 -8.19 -13.01
N LEU A 6 13.84 -7.94 -12.30
CA LEU A 6 12.70 -8.86 -12.25
C LEU A 6 11.99 -8.85 -13.59
N ARG A 7 11.72 -10.04 -14.15
CA ARG A 7 11.00 -10.20 -15.41
C ARG A 7 9.50 -10.42 -15.16
N ASP A 8 8.68 -10.10 -16.15
CA ASP A 8 7.25 -10.44 -16.16
C ASP A 8 7.05 -11.93 -16.49
N THR A 9 7.47 -12.81 -15.61
CA THR A 9 7.32 -14.27 -15.70
C THR A 9 6.83 -14.86 -14.38
N ASP A 10 6.19 -16.02 -14.44
CA ASP A 10 5.70 -16.70 -13.24
C ASP A 10 6.84 -17.14 -12.32
N GLU A 11 7.99 -17.55 -12.88
CA GLU A 11 9.18 -17.93 -12.12
C GLU A 11 9.73 -16.76 -11.29
N ASP A 12 9.81 -15.57 -11.87
CA ASP A 12 10.32 -14.39 -11.16
C ASP A 12 9.30 -13.86 -10.14
N ALA A 13 8.01 -13.96 -10.45
CA ALA A 13 6.93 -13.63 -9.50
C ALA A 13 6.94 -14.55 -8.28
N GLU A 14 7.15 -15.88 -8.50
CA GLU A 14 7.32 -16.86 -7.43
C GLU A 14 8.59 -16.59 -6.61
N ALA A 15 9.73 -16.35 -7.26
CA ALA A 15 10.98 -16.04 -6.55
C ALA A 15 10.86 -14.79 -5.66
N ALA A 16 10.17 -13.76 -6.14
CA ALA A 16 9.88 -12.56 -5.35
C ALA A 16 8.94 -12.85 -4.18
N TRP A 17 7.93 -13.70 -4.39
CA TRP A 17 7.00 -14.17 -3.35
C TRP A 17 7.73 -14.96 -2.26
N GLU A 18 8.55 -15.95 -2.61
CA GLU A 18 9.31 -16.76 -1.66
C GLU A 18 10.20 -15.90 -0.75
N VAL A 19 10.88 -14.90 -1.32
CA VAL A 19 11.70 -13.96 -0.53
C VAL A 19 10.83 -13.15 0.42
N MET A 20 9.69 -12.65 -0.05
CA MET A 20 8.74 -11.88 0.77
C MET A 20 8.18 -12.74 1.90
N ALA A 21 7.67 -13.93 1.59
CA ALA A 21 7.07 -14.84 2.55
C ALA A 21 8.08 -15.27 3.63
N ALA A 22 9.33 -15.55 3.25
CA ALA A 22 10.38 -15.90 4.21
C ALA A 22 10.86 -14.71 5.06
N ALA A 23 10.81 -13.49 4.50
CA ALA A 23 11.24 -12.29 5.23
C ALA A 23 10.19 -11.78 6.23
N PHE A 24 8.89 -11.98 5.95
CA PHE A 24 7.78 -11.45 6.74
C PHE A 24 6.93 -12.54 7.40
N GLY A 25 7.16 -13.82 7.10
CA GLY A 25 6.35 -14.94 7.59
C GLY A 25 6.30 -15.05 9.11
N ASP A 26 7.42 -14.81 9.80
CA ASP A 26 7.47 -14.82 11.26
C ASP A 26 6.62 -13.69 11.87
N ALA A 27 6.58 -12.53 11.22
CA ALA A 27 5.75 -11.40 11.64
C ALA A 27 4.24 -11.68 11.48
N ALA A 28 3.86 -12.38 10.41
CA ALA A 28 2.48 -12.80 10.18
C ALA A 28 2.04 -13.88 11.21
N ALA A 29 2.91 -14.84 11.50
CA ALA A 29 2.67 -15.87 12.51
C ALA A 29 2.52 -15.27 13.92
N LEU A 30 3.33 -14.26 14.27
CA LEU A 30 3.22 -13.54 15.54
C LEU A 30 1.94 -12.70 15.64
N ALA A 31 1.37 -12.27 14.53
CA ALA A 31 0.10 -11.57 14.46
C ALA A 31 -1.12 -12.53 14.51
N GLY A 32 -0.90 -13.84 14.57
CA GLY A 32 -1.96 -14.85 14.55
C GLY A 32 -2.63 -15.02 13.18
N GLU A 33 -1.96 -14.56 12.13
CA GLU A 33 -2.42 -14.74 10.75
C GLU A 33 -2.07 -16.15 10.27
N GLU A 34 -3.07 -16.88 9.76
CA GLU A 34 -2.84 -18.17 9.10
C GLU A 34 -1.94 -18.00 7.88
N ARG A 35 -1.25 -19.11 7.53
CA ARG A 35 -0.46 -19.21 6.31
C ARG A 35 -1.23 -18.59 5.13
N TRP A 36 -0.58 -17.72 4.38
CA TRP A 36 -1.12 -16.93 3.28
C TRP A 36 -2.15 -17.68 2.43
N PRO A 37 -3.40 -17.20 2.30
CA PRO A 37 -4.41 -17.86 1.46
C PRO A 37 -3.95 -17.93 0.00
N PRO A 38 -4.27 -19.01 -0.75
CA PRO A 38 -3.88 -19.14 -2.16
C PRO A 38 -4.31 -17.94 -3.04
N ALA A 39 -5.47 -17.37 -2.77
CA ALA A 39 -5.97 -16.19 -3.47
C ALA A 39 -5.04 -14.97 -3.25
N TYR A 40 -4.56 -14.77 -2.02
CA TYR A 40 -3.59 -13.70 -1.72
C TYR A 40 -2.25 -13.92 -2.45
N VAL A 41 -1.76 -15.16 -2.50
CA VAL A 41 -0.53 -15.51 -3.24
C VAL A 41 -0.68 -15.17 -4.71
N ALA A 42 -1.80 -15.53 -5.32
CA ALA A 42 -2.10 -15.21 -6.72
C ALA A 42 -2.14 -13.69 -6.98
N GLU A 43 -2.76 -12.92 -6.09
CA GLU A 43 -2.76 -11.45 -6.18
C GLU A 43 -1.35 -10.87 -6.08
N VAL A 44 -0.50 -11.43 -5.20
CA VAL A 44 0.90 -10.99 -5.06
C VAL A 44 1.70 -11.30 -6.33
N HIS A 45 1.51 -12.45 -6.94
CA HIS A 45 2.17 -12.80 -8.21
C HIS A 45 1.74 -11.85 -9.33
N GLU A 46 0.44 -11.59 -9.46
CA GLU A 46 -0.07 -10.65 -10.46
C GLU A 46 0.50 -9.24 -10.25
N ARG A 47 0.56 -8.77 -9.00
CA ARG A 47 1.20 -7.51 -8.64
C ARG A 47 2.69 -7.48 -9.01
N ASN A 48 3.45 -8.53 -8.68
CA ASN A 48 4.88 -8.60 -8.97
C ASN A 48 5.12 -8.54 -10.50
N ARG A 49 4.32 -9.25 -11.28
CA ARG A 49 4.34 -9.22 -12.74
C ARG A 49 3.93 -7.86 -13.30
N HIS A 50 2.88 -7.24 -12.74
CA HIS A 50 2.46 -5.88 -13.12
C HIS A 50 3.60 -4.88 -12.93
N LEU A 51 4.25 -4.89 -11.76
CA LEU A 51 5.36 -3.99 -11.47
C LEU A 51 6.59 -4.28 -12.35
N ALA A 52 6.92 -5.54 -12.60
CA ALA A 52 8.00 -5.91 -13.51
C ALA A 52 7.77 -5.38 -14.93
N ARG A 53 6.52 -5.36 -15.39
CA ARG A 53 6.12 -4.85 -16.70
C ARG A 53 6.07 -3.32 -16.79
N THR A 54 5.52 -2.67 -15.76
CA THR A 54 5.34 -1.21 -15.76
C THR A 54 6.59 -0.45 -15.31
N ASP A 55 7.41 -1.05 -14.47
CA ASP A 55 8.59 -0.44 -13.83
C ASP A 55 9.83 -1.37 -13.86
N PRO A 56 10.23 -1.91 -15.03
CA PRO A 56 11.32 -2.90 -15.10
C PRO A 56 12.63 -2.40 -14.51
N GLY A 57 12.93 -1.10 -14.63
CA GLY A 57 14.11 -0.48 -14.03
C GLY A 57 14.04 -0.33 -12.50
N GLY A 58 12.85 -0.46 -11.92
CA GLY A 58 12.60 -0.34 -10.48
C GLY A 58 12.47 -1.68 -9.74
N CYS A 59 12.44 -2.79 -10.46
CA CYS A 59 12.18 -4.12 -9.92
C CYS A 59 13.42 -5.03 -10.06
N TRP A 60 13.98 -5.49 -8.94
CA TRP A 60 15.25 -6.21 -8.92
C TRP A 60 15.22 -7.41 -7.99
N LEU A 61 15.88 -8.50 -8.41
CA LEU A 61 16.24 -9.65 -7.59
C LEU A 61 17.76 -9.65 -7.32
N ALA A 62 18.13 -9.92 -6.08
CA ALA A 62 19.49 -10.28 -5.71
C ALA A 62 19.59 -11.79 -5.67
N LEU A 63 20.57 -12.36 -6.38
CA LEU A 63 20.81 -13.80 -6.48
C LEU A 63 22.19 -14.13 -5.92
N ASP A 64 22.34 -15.33 -5.37
CA ASP A 64 23.65 -15.89 -5.04
C ASP A 64 24.37 -16.43 -6.30
N GLU A 65 25.52 -17.05 -6.09
CA GLU A 65 26.35 -17.60 -7.19
C GLU A 65 25.70 -18.83 -7.87
N THR A 66 24.73 -19.47 -7.20
CA THR A 66 23.98 -20.61 -7.74
C THR A 66 22.67 -20.16 -8.42
N GLY A 67 22.36 -18.86 -8.41
CA GLY A 67 21.13 -18.30 -8.98
C GLY A 67 19.95 -18.30 -8.02
N MET A 68 20.14 -18.66 -6.74
CA MET A 68 19.05 -18.66 -5.75
C MET A 68 18.77 -17.25 -5.22
N PRO A 69 17.47 -16.88 -5.00
CA PRO A 69 17.11 -15.56 -4.54
C PRO A 69 17.60 -15.31 -3.09
N LEU A 70 18.15 -14.13 -2.86
CA LEU A 70 18.58 -13.60 -1.58
C LEU A 70 17.73 -12.43 -1.10
N GLY A 71 17.14 -11.68 -2.04
CA GLY A 71 16.36 -10.49 -1.75
C GLY A 71 15.66 -9.95 -2.98
N VAL A 72 14.67 -9.11 -2.74
CA VAL A 72 13.85 -8.46 -3.78
C VAL A 72 13.59 -7.00 -3.43
N THR A 73 13.55 -6.16 -4.45
CA THR A 73 12.99 -4.81 -4.34
C THR A 73 12.10 -4.52 -5.54
N LEU A 74 10.94 -3.94 -5.27
CA LEU A 74 9.99 -3.47 -6.27
C LEU A 74 9.71 -2.00 -5.99
N SER A 75 9.91 -1.15 -6.97
CA SER A 75 9.62 0.28 -6.86
C SER A 75 8.94 0.82 -8.10
N THR A 76 8.09 1.81 -7.90
CA THR A 76 7.28 2.44 -8.93
C THR A 76 7.79 3.84 -9.22
N ARG A 77 7.48 4.34 -10.42
CA ARG A 77 7.65 5.74 -10.78
C ARG A 77 6.39 6.24 -11.48
N ARG A 78 5.65 7.11 -10.81
CA ARG A 78 4.37 7.65 -11.29
C ARG A 78 4.40 9.18 -11.23
N GLU A 79 4.36 9.84 -12.36
CA GLU A 79 4.31 11.32 -12.49
C GLU A 79 5.24 12.07 -11.52
N GLY A 80 6.51 11.67 -11.47
CA GLY A 80 7.53 12.31 -10.62
C GLY A 80 7.46 11.94 -9.13
N THR A 81 6.66 10.95 -8.78
CA THR A 81 6.63 10.31 -7.46
C THR A 81 7.25 8.91 -7.57
N TRP A 82 8.25 8.63 -6.75
CA TRP A 82 8.84 7.31 -6.60
C TRP A 82 8.24 6.62 -5.37
N GLY A 83 7.89 5.34 -5.51
CA GLY A 83 7.34 4.53 -4.43
C GLY A 83 8.12 3.24 -4.23
N LEU A 84 8.35 2.82 -2.97
CA LEU A 84 8.94 1.52 -2.65
C LEU A 84 7.82 0.53 -2.27
N SER A 85 7.40 -0.25 -3.25
CA SER A 85 6.30 -1.22 -3.11
C SER A 85 6.69 -2.45 -2.27
N MET A 86 7.92 -2.95 -2.48
CA MET A 86 8.44 -4.12 -1.78
C MET A 86 9.95 -3.97 -1.55
N PHE A 87 10.38 -4.37 -0.36
CA PHE A 87 11.80 -4.47 -0.04
C PHE A 87 12.01 -5.56 1.01
N ALA A 88 12.56 -6.67 0.58
CA ALA A 88 12.76 -7.84 1.43
C ALA A 88 14.13 -8.49 1.18
N VAL A 89 14.75 -8.97 2.24
CA VAL A 89 16.01 -9.74 2.21
C VAL A 89 15.84 -10.93 3.13
N LEU A 90 16.14 -12.12 2.61
CA LEU A 90 16.08 -13.37 3.38
C LEU A 90 16.86 -13.25 4.69
N PRO A 91 16.37 -13.78 5.82
CA PRO A 91 17.05 -13.69 7.11
C PRO A 91 18.52 -14.11 7.05
N ARG A 92 18.82 -15.20 6.33
CA ARG A 92 20.18 -15.72 6.14
C ARG A 92 21.13 -14.79 5.37
N ALA A 93 20.57 -13.88 4.54
CA ALA A 93 21.32 -12.95 3.69
C ALA A 93 21.39 -11.51 4.24
N GLN A 94 20.77 -11.27 5.39
CA GLN A 94 20.82 -9.96 6.05
C GLN A 94 22.24 -9.66 6.57
N ARG A 95 22.55 -8.36 6.73
CA ARG A 95 23.85 -7.84 7.18
C ARG A 95 25.04 -8.13 6.24
N GLN A 96 24.79 -8.69 5.06
CA GLN A 96 25.80 -8.99 4.03
C GLN A 96 25.85 -7.96 2.89
N GLY A 97 25.15 -6.82 3.05
CA GLY A 97 25.10 -5.76 2.04
C GLY A 97 23.99 -5.89 0.99
N VAL A 98 23.32 -7.05 0.91
CA VAL A 98 22.26 -7.33 -0.09
C VAL A 98 21.20 -6.22 -0.13
N GLY A 99 20.65 -5.84 1.04
CA GLY A 99 19.64 -4.79 1.12
C GLY A 99 20.16 -3.42 0.68
N ARG A 100 21.42 -3.11 0.96
CA ARG A 100 22.03 -1.84 0.52
C ARG A 100 22.07 -1.75 -1.00
N GLU A 101 22.52 -2.79 -1.66
CA GLU A 101 22.63 -2.83 -3.13
C GLU A 101 21.24 -2.80 -3.80
N LEU A 102 20.28 -3.57 -3.29
CA LEU A 102 18.89 -3.55 -3.78
C LEU A 102 18.26 -2.16 -3.65
N LEU A 103 18.37 -1.54 -2.47
CA LEU A 103 17.82 -0.20 -2.25
C LEU A 103 18.54 0.84 -3.12
N ALA A 104 19.84 0.73 -3.32
CA ALA A 104 20.59 1.61 -4.20
C ALA A 104 20.10 1.52 -5.66
N ALA A 105 19.83 0.30 -6.16
CA ALA A 105 19.27 0.10 -7.50
C ALA A 105 17.86 0.71 -7.63
N ALA A 106 16.99 0.50 -6.65
CA ALA A 106 15.65 1.09 -6.63
C ALA A 106 15.67 2.62 -6.55
N LEU A 107 16.56 3.20 -5.73
CA LEU A 107 16.73 4.65 -5.62
C LEU A 107 17.32 5.27 -6.90
N MET A 108 18.19 4.54 -7.61
CA MET A 108 18.71 4.98 -8.90
C MET A 108 17.58 5.09 -9.94
N TYR A 109 16.64 4.15 -9.95
CA TYR A 109 15.43 4.23 -10.79
C TYR A 109 14.58 5.46 -10.46
N GLY A 110 14.47 5.81 -9.17
CA GLY A 110 13.78 7.00 -8.68
C GLY A 110 14.56 8.32 -8.85
N ARG A 111 15.75 8.28 -9.45
CA ARG A 111 16.56 9.49 -9.67
C ARG A 111 15.83 10.47 -10.60
N GLY A 112 15.65 11.69 -10.11
CA GLY A 112 14.86 12.71 -10.84
C GLY A 112 13.39 12.77 -10.42
N CYS A 113 12.88 11.85 -9.61
CA CYS A 113 11.59 12.02 -8.95
C CYS A 113 11.69 13.08 -7.86
N LEU A 114 10.76 14.02 -7.88
CA LEU A 114 10.71 15.11 -6.89
C LEU A 114 10.20 14.61 -5.54
N ARG A 115 9.34 13.58 -5.56
CA ARG A 115 8.66 13.01 -4.40
C ARG A 115 9.04 11.55 -4.23
N GLY A 116 8.99 11.09 -2.97
CA GLY A 116 9.15 9.67 -2.65
C GLY A 116 8.29 9.27 -1.48
N ILE A 117 7.73 8.05 -1.53
CA ILE A 117 6.87 7.48 -0.49
C ILE A 117 7.26 6.02 -0.24
N ILE A 118 7.22 5.61 1.03
CA ILE A 118 7.43 4.22 1.48
C ILE A 118 6.47 3.95 2.63
N CYS A 119 5.71 2.86 2.57
CA CYS A 119 5.00 2.33 3.72
C CYS A 119 5.88 1.28 4.40
N GLY A 120 6.61 1.72 5.44
CA GLY A 120 7.58 0.91 6.15
C GLY A 120 6.97 0.16 7.34
N SER A 121 7.50 -1.03 7.63
CA SER A 121 7.15 -1.82 8.81
C SER A 121 7.66 -1.18 10.11
N GLU A 122 7.34 -1.81 11.24
CA GLU A 122 7.84 -1.41 12.57
C GLU A 122 9.32 -1.79 12.81
N ASP A 123 9.99 -2.49 11.86
CA ASP A 123 11.39 -2.88 11.98
C ASP A 123 12.29 -1.63 12.05
N PRO A 124 13.00 -1.40 13.17
CA PRO A 124 13.85 -0.23 13.35
C PRO A 124 15.04 -0.18 12.37
N ARG A 125 15.43 -1.34 11.82
CA ARG A 125 16.48 -1.43 10.79
C ARG A 125 16.00 -0.85 9.46
N ALA A 126 14.74 -1.15 9.08
CA ALA A 126 14.11 -0.58 7.91
C ALA A 126 13.95 0.94 8.07
N ALA A 127 13.42 1.40 9.20
CA ALA A 127 13.28 2.81 9.52
C ALA A 127 14.62 3.56 9.43
N SER A 128 15.69 3.02 10.06
CA SER A 128 17.04 3.58 9.97
C SER A 128 17.57 3.64 8.54
N THR A 129 17.29 2.62 7.74
CA THR A 129 17.70 2.55 6.33
C THR A 129 17.01 3.63 5.50
N TYR A 130 15.70 3.80 5.64
CA TYR A 130 14.93 4.83 4.93
C TYR A 130 15.32 6.24 5.37
N ARG A 131 15.57 6.44 6.68
CA ARG A 131 16.04 7.73 7.18
C ARG A 131 17.40 8.14 6.58
N ARG A 132 18.33 7.18 6.47
CA ARG A 132 19.64 7.40 5.81
C ARG A 132 19.52 7.67 4.30
N ALA A 133 18.48 7.13 3.67
CA ALA A 133 18.16 7.39 2.27
C ALA A 133 17.45 8.76 2.04
N GLY A 134 17.33 9.58 3.09
CA GLY A 134 16.81 10.96 3.01
C GLY A 134 15.29 11.07 3.20
N PHE A 135 14.61 10.03 3.68
CA PHE A 135 13.18 10.08 3.96
C PHE A 135 12.89 10.62 5.37
N ALA A 136 11.89 11.47 5.51
CA ALA A 136 11.28 11.82 6.79
C ALA A 136 10.38 10.66 7.25
N LEU A 137 10.50 10.28 8.52
CA LEU A 137 9.70 9.18 9.08
C LEU A 137 8.47 9.77 9.79
N HIS A 138 7.28 9.40 9.33
CA HIS A 138 6.03 9.75 9.99
C HIS A 138 5.45 8.49 10.64
N PRO A 139 5.39 8.41 11.98
CA PRO A 139 4.76 7.30 12.68
C PRO A 139 3.33 7.10 12.14
N ALA A 140 2.98 5.86 11.88
CA ALA A 140 1.67 5.50 11.39
C ALA A 140 0.88 4.70 12.41
N MET A 141 -0.43 4.82 12.34
CA MET A 141 -1.40 4.03 13.09
C MET A 141 -2.16 3.13 12.12
N ARG A 142 -2.83 2.15 12.69
CA ARG A 142 -3.77 1.28 11.98
C ARG A 142 -5.01 1.05 12.84
N LEU A 143 -6.14 0.87 12.18
CA LEU A 143 -7.38 0.43 12.79
C LEU A 143 -7.66 -1.01 12.36
N ARG A 144 -8.12 -1.84 13.27
CA ARG A 144 -8.52 -3.23 13.00
C ARG A 144 -9.69 -3.64 13.89
N GLY A 145 -10.58 -4.45 13.36
CA GLY A 145 -11.67 -5.05 14.12
C GLY A 145 -12.65 -5.78 13.23
N THR A 146 -13.46 -6.65 13.85
CA THR A 146 -14.47 -7.42 13.12
C THR A 146 -15.71 -6.57 12.88
N VAL A 147 -16.15 -6.48 11.62
CA VAL A 147 -17.42 -5.83 11.27
C VAL A 147 -18.58 -6.69 11.75
N GLY A 148 -19.43 -6.12 12.59
CA GLY A 148 -20.64 -6.76 13.12
C GLY A 148 -21.87 -5.87 13.04
N PRO A 149 -23.03 -6.35 13.55
CA PRO A 149 -24.24 -5.54 13.65
C PRO A 149 -24.00 -4.22 14.40
N GLU A 150 -23.23 -4.28 15.50
CA GLU A 150 -22.88 -3.08 16.28
C GLU A 150 -22.10 -2.03 15.47
N THR A 151 -21.20 -2.46 14.59
CA THR A 151 -20.47 -1.56 13.70
C THR A 151 -21.43 -0.78 12.80
N LYS A 152 -22.43 -1.46 12.25
CA LYS A 152 -23.44 -0.88 11.38
C LYS A 152 -24.41 0.02 12.12
N GLU A 153 -24.71 -0.28 13.38
CA GLU A 153 -25.59 0.55 14.25
C GLU A 153 -24.87 1.83 14.70
N ARG A 154 -23.57 1.75 15.00
CA ARG A 154 -22.77 2.90 15.47
C ARG A 154 -22.45 3.89 14.37
N LEU A 155 -22.14 3.39 13.17
CA LEU A 155 -21.82 4.27 12.06
C LEU A 155 -23.07 4.96 11.50
N SER A 156 -23.07 6.26 11.53
CA SER A 156 -24.10 7.04 10.83
C SER A 156 -24.00 6.80 9.31
N PRO A 157 -25.12 6.72 8.58
CA PRO A 157 -25.08 6.63 7.13
C PRO A 157 -24.24 7.75 6.51
N PRO A 158 -23.57 7.50 5.38
CA PRO A 158 -22.81 8.54 4.69
C PRO A 158 -23.66 9.78 4.39
N ASP A 159 -23.09 10.96 4.56
CA ASP A 159 -23.77 12.27 4.41
C ASP A 159 -24.05 12.67 2.94
N GLY A 160 -24.09 11.70 2.03
CA GLY A 160 -24.36 11.86 0.61
C GLY A 160 -24.09 10.57 -0.16
N ALA A 161 -24.33 10.61 -1.47
CA ALA A 161 -24.21 9.45 -2.33
C ALA A 161 -22.75 8.97 -2.46
N VAL A 162 -22.58 7.66 -2.43
CA VAL A 162 -21.35 6.95 -2.78
C VAL A 162 -21.72 5.91 -3.84
N HIS A 163 -20.99 5.90 -4.93
CA HIS A 163 -21.29 5.04 -6.08
C HIS A 163 -20.22 3.96 -6.23
N GLU A 164 -20.59 2.83 -6.81
CA GLU A 164 -19.62 1.85 -7.25
C GLU A 164 -18.86 2.37 -8.46
N GLY A 165 -17.53 2.38 -8.34
CA GLY A 165 -16.64 2.85 -9.39
C GLY A 165 -16.35 1.75 -10.41
N VAL A 166 -16.03 2.17 -11.62
CA VAL A 166 -15.66 1.31 -12.75
C VAL A 166 -14.56 1.98 -13.58
N ALA A 167 -14.00 1.29 -14.55
CA ALA A 167 -12.86 1.74 -15.37
C ALA A 167 -13.01 3.16 -15.98
N ARG A 168 -14.25 3.58 -16.34
CA ARG A 168 -14.49 4.93 -16.86
C ARG A 168 -14.20 6.07 -15.87
N HIS A 169 -14.06 5.79 -14.56
CA HIS A 169 -13.73 6.80 -13.57
C HIS A 169 -12.21 7.06 -13.47
N ARG A 170 -11.39 6.41 -14.30
CA ARG A 170 -9.94 6.51 -14.27
C ARG A 170 -9.42 7.96 -14.25
N ASP A 171 -9.92 8.82 -15.13
CA ASP A 171 -9.48 10.22 -15.20
C ASP A 171 -9.78 10.99 -13.92
N LEU A 172 -10.91 10.69 -13.27
CA LEU A 172 -11.27 11.25 -11.98
C LEU A 172 -10.27 10.80 -10.89
N LEU A 173 -9.95 9.49 -10.85
CA LEU A 173 -9.01 8.94 -9.87
C LEU A 173 -7.63 9.60 -10.03
N ASP A 174 -7.11 9.65 -11.24
CA ASP A 174 -5.83 10.28 -11.57
C ASP A 174 -5.82 11.79 -11.24
N SER A 175 -6.95 12.47 -11.41
CA SER A 175 -7.10 13.89 -11.05
C SER A 175 -7.07 14.11 -9.53
N VAL A 176 -7.76 13.27 -8.76
CA VAL A 176 -7.73 13.29 -7.30
C VAL A 176 -6.32 13.02 -6.78
N ASP A 177 -5.63 12.02 -7.32
CA ASP A 177 -4.24 11.70 -6.97
C ASP A 177 -3.29 12.86 -7.19
N ARG A 178 -3.33 13.49 -8.36
CA ARG A 178 -2.49 14.66 -8.67
C ARG A 178 -2.69 15.77 -7.66
N ARG A 179 -3.94 15.99 -7.25
CA ARG A 179 -4.30 17.02 -6.27
C ARG A 179 -3.79 16.68 -4.87
N ILE A 180 -3.88 15.42 -4.44
CA ILE A 180 -3.63 15.01 -3.05
C ILE A 180 -2.18 14.58 -2.82
N ARG A 181 -1.61 13.75 -3.70
CA ARG A 181 -0.24 13.21 -3.57
C ARG A 181 0.74 13.77 -4.59
N GLY A 182 0.28 14.59 -5.53
CA GLY A 182 1.10 15.27 -6.51
C GLY A 182 1.44 14.45 -7.76
N GLY A 183 0.85 13.27 -7.95
CA GLY A 183 1.05 12.43 -9.13
C GLY A 183 0.02 11.30 -9.16
N ALA A 184 -0.51 11.00 -10.33
CA ALA A 184 -1.47 9.91 -10.53
C ALA A 184 -0.82 8.54 -10.30
N HIS A 185 -1.61 7.54 -9.89
CA HIS A 185 -1.17 6.14 -9.83
C HIS A 185 -1.09 5.50 -11.23
N GLY A 186 -1.81 6.06 -12.19
CA GLY A 186 -1.70 5.61 -13.57
C GLY A 186 -2.10 4.14 -13.72
N ALA A 187 -1.27 3.33 -14.38
CA ALA A 187 -1.53 1.93 -14.68
C ALA A 187 -1.90 1.08 -13.45
N ASP A 188 -1.54 1.50 -12.24
CA ASP A 188 -1.82 0.74 -11.02
C ASP A 188 -3.32 0.69 -10.71
N HIS A 189 -4.10 1.70 -11.13
CA HIS A 189 -5.56 1.65 -11.04
C HIS A 189 -6.19 0.52 -11.85
N GLU A 190 -5.57 0.12 -12.96
CA GLU A 190 -6.07 -0.98 -13.79
C GLU A 190 -6.03 -2.30 -13.02
N LEU A 191 -4.91 -2.58 -12.36
CA LEU A 191 -4.78 -3.76 -11.51
C LEU A 191 -5.69 -3.68 -10.28
N LEU A 192 -5.75 -2.53 -9.61
CA LEU A 192 -6.61 -2.34 -8.45
C LEU A 192 -8.09 -2.59 -8.76
N LEU A 193 -8.56 -2.19 -9.95
CA LEU A 193 -9.92 -2.43 -10.41
C LEU A 193 -10.26 -3.91 -10.61
N THR A 194 -9.27 -4.76 -10.87
CA THR A 194 -9.50 -6.21 -10.99
C THR A 194 -9.52 -6.91 -9.64
N GLN A 195 -8.84 -6.35 -8.62
CA GLN A 195 -8.62 -7.01 -7.34
C GLN A 195 -9.44 -6.42 -6.19
N ARG A 196 -9.97 -5.21 -6.36
CA ARG A 196 -10.62 -4.45 -5.27
C ARG A 196 -11.92 -3.83 -5.74
N ARG A 197 -12.85 -3.72 -4.82
CA ARG A 197 -14.06 -2.93 -5.04
C ARG A 197 -13.70 -1.45 -4.99
N LEU A 198 -14.13 -0.70 -5.98
CA LEU A 198 -13.95 0.75 -6.05
C LEU A 198 -15.23 1.47 -5.61
N LEU A 199 -15.11 2.39 -4.68
CA LEU A 199 -16.14 3.34 -4.30
C LEU A 199 -15.73 4.74 -4.75
N VAL A 200 -16.67 5.52 -5.29
CA VAL A 200 -16.41 6.86 -5.84
C VAL A 200 -17.44 7.86 -5.33
N VAL A 201 -16.97 9.06 -5.05
CA VAL A 201 -17.79 10.25 -4.86
C VAL A 201 -17.36 11.30 -5.87
N ASP A 202 -18.32 11.87 -6.58
CA ASP A 202 -18.11 12.98 -7.50
C ASP A 202 -19.36 13.86 -7.49
N ASP A 203 -19.32 14.97 -6.77
CA ASP A 203 -20.41 15.91 -6.61
C ASP A 203 -19.89 17.36 -6.51
N LEU A 204 -20.78 18.32 -6.32
CA LEU A 204 -20.42 19.74 -6.20
C LEU A 204 -19.49 20.04 -5.01
N ALA A 205 -19.40 19.15 -4.01
CA ALA A 205 -18.49 19.29 -2.88
C ALA A 205 -17.07 18.81 -3.18
N GLY A 206 -16.86 18.13 -4.33
CA GLY A 206 -15.58 17.62 -4.80
C GLY A 206 -15.63 16.15 -5.16
N SER A 207 -14.46 15.53 -5.26
CA SER A 207 -14.29 14.17 -5.74
C SER A 207 -13.40 13.35 -4.80
N GLY A 208 -13.57 12.05 -4.84
CA GLY A 208 -12.73 11.11 -4.09
C GLY A 208 -13.05 9.66 -4.46
N TYR A 209 -12.18 8.77 -4.00
CA TYR A 209 -12.33 7.34 -4.22
C TYR A 209 -11.77 6.52 -3.05
N CYS A 210 -12.23 5.28 -2.95
CA CYS A 210 -11.73 4.30 -2.00
C CYS A 210 -11.72 2.91 -2.65
N TYR A 211 -10.58 2.23 -2.57
CA TYR A 211 -10.46 0.81 -2.88
C TYR A 211 -10.57 -0.01 -1.61
N VAL A 212 -11.44 -1.00 -1.59
CA VAL A 212 -11.63 -1.92 -0.46
C VAL A 212 -11.59 -3.37 -0.94
N GLY A 213 -10.81 -4.19 -0.25
CA GLY A 213 -10.68 -5.61 -0.53
C GLY A 213 -11.82 -6.42 0.07
N ALA A 214 -12.12 -7.57 -0.52
CA ALA A 214 -13.04 -8.55 0.05
C ALA A 214 -12.56 -9.10 1.40
N ASP A 215 -11.25 -9.01 1.64
CA ASP A 215 -10.57 -9.34 2.90
C ASP A 215 -10.70 -8.26 3.99
N GLY A 216 -11.50 -7.23 3.75
CA GLY A 216 -11.77 -6.13 4.67
C GLY A 216 -10.72 -5.03 4.73
N LYS A 217 -9.65 -5.12 3.94
CA LYS A 217 -8.61 -4.09 3.91
C LYS A 217 -9.06 -2.89 3.08
N VAL A 218 -9.02 -1.69 3.68
CA VAL A 218 -9.02 -0.44 2.92
C VAL A 218 -7.65 -0.33 2.25
N GLU A 219 -7.62 -0.59 0.95
CA GLU A 219 -6.36 -0.64 0.20
C GLU A 219 -5.80 0.74 -0.09
N MET A 220 -6.65 1.67 -0.48
CA MET A 220 -6.27 3.05 -0.79
C MET A 220 -7.49 3.97 -0.73
N LEU A 221 -7.33 5.19 -0.22
CA LEU A 221 -8.37 6.21 -0.23
C LEU A 221 -7.75 7.59 -0.49
N ALA A 222 -8.33 8.36 -1.40
CA ALA A 222 -8.00 9.76 -1.62
C ALA A 222 -9.27 10.57 -1.86
N ALA A 223 -9.32 11.78 -1.30
CA ALA A 223 -10.45 12.67 -1.51
C ALA A 223 -10.04 14.14 -1.45
N THR A 224 -10.78 15.00 -2.14
CA THR A 224 -10.48 16.45 -2.19
C THR A 224 -10.84 17.21 -0.92
N SER A 225 -11.55 16.55 0.04
CA SER A 225 -11.84 17.09 1.36
C SER A 225 -11.99 15.99 2.41
N ARG A 226 -11.75 16.35 3.69
CA ARG A 226 -11.94 15.42 4.83
C ARG A 226 -13.38 14.92 4.94
N ARG A 227 -14.37 15.75 4.58
CA ARG A 227 -15.78 15.36 4.58
C ARG A 227 -16.03 14.21 3.61
N LEU A 228 -15.53 14.32 2.38
CA LEU A 228 -15.66 13.24 1.38
C LEU A 228 -14.87 12.01 1.77
N ALA A 229 -13.70 12.17 2.39
CA ALA A 229 -12.91 11.07 2.89
C ALA A 229 -13.65 10.29 3.99
N LYS A 230 -14.27 10.96 4.96
CA LYS A 230 -15.13 10.34 5.98
C LYS A 230 -16.29 9.59 5.32
N ARG A 231 -17.00 10.21 4.36
CA ARG A 231 -18.09 9.60 3.60
C ARG A 231 -17.66 8.29 2.93
N LEU A 232 -16.52 8.30 2.24
CA LEU A 232 -15.96 7.14 1.55
C LEU A 232 -15.55 6.02 2.52
N LEU A 233 -14.85 6.37 3.61
CA LEU A 233 -14.42 5.38 4.60
C LEU A 233 -15.60 4.75 5.31
N THR A 234 -16.61 5.55 5.70
CA THR A 234 -17.86 5.05 6.29
C THR A 234 -18.58 4.09 5.34
N ALA A 235 -18.73 4.46 4.06
CA ALA A 235 -19.33 3.60 3.06
C ALA A 235 -18.52 2.30 2.85
N ALA A 236 -17.18 2.39 2.86
CA ALA A 236 -16.30 1.25 2.73
C ALA A 236 -16.49 0.25 3.90
N LEU A 237 -16.57 0.73 5.14
CA LEU A 237 -16.82 -0.13 6.30
C LEU A 237 -18.23 -0.72 6.30
N LEU A 238 -19.25 0.07 5.95
CA LEU A 238 -20.64 -0.39 5.90
C LEU A 238 -20.90 -1.41 4.79
N CYS A 239 -20.11 -1.41 3.71
CA CYS A 239 -20.28 -2.37 2.61
C CYS A 239 -19.62 -3.73 2.86
N LEU A 240 -18.82 -3.87 3.93
CA LEU A 240 -18.19 -5.13 4.29
C LEU A 240 -19.23 -6.12 4.85
N PRO A 241 -19.13 -7.41 4.50
CA PRO A 241 -19.92 -8.46 5.13
C PRO A 241 -19.68 -8.55 6.64
N GLU A 242 -20.68 -8.99 7.39
CA GLU A 242 -20.52 -9.31 8.82
C GLU A 242 -19.51 -10.45 9.00
N GLY A 243 -18.71 -10.35 10.05
CA GLY A 243 -17.61 -11.26 10.32
C GLY A 243 -16.30 -10.91 9.61
N THR A 244 -16.29 -9.89 8.73
CA THR A 244 -15.07 -9.46 8.04
C THR A 244 -14.12 -8.73 9.00
N ASP A 245 -12.83 -9.06 8.92
CA ASP A 245 -11.76 -8.36 9.65
C ASP A 245 -11.38 -7.06 8.93
N ALA A 246 -12.02 -5.95 9.33
CA ALA A 246 -11.75 -4.63 8.72
C ALA A 246 -10.37 -4.12 9.15
N ARG A 247 -9.61 -3.59 8.17
CA ARG A 247 -8.25 -3.07 8.37
C ARG A 247 -8.06 -1.76 7.63
N VAL A 248 -7.64 -0.72 8.35
CA VAL A 248 -7.33 0.61 7.79
C VAL A 248 -5.90 0.99 8.16
N PRO A 249 -4.90 0.70 7.32
CA PRO A 249 -3.49 0.93 7.62
C PRO A 249 -3.01 2.34 7.23
N GLY A 250 -1.77 2.67 7.62
CA GLY A 250 -1.03 3.82 7.09
C GLY A 250 -1.53 5.19 7.55
N LEU A 251 -2.19 5.26 8.71
CA LEU A 251 -2.77 6.50 9.24
C LEU A 251 -1.69 7.33 9.95
N THR A 252 -1.19 8.36 9.29
CA THR A 252 -0.34 9.36 9.93
C THR A 252 -1.17 10.33 10.80
N ALA A 253 -0.51 11.24 11.52
CA ALA A 253 -1.16 12.25 12.34
C ALA A 253 -2.16 13.13 11.54
N GLU A 254 -1.99 13.25 10.22
CA GLU A 254 -2.89 14.02 9.35
C GLU A 254 -4.24 13.33 9.11
N GLN A 255 -4.34 12.03 9.41
CA GLN A 255 -5.52 11.21 9.15
C GLN A 255 -6.43 11.03 10.39
N GLN A 256 -6.48 12.01 11.31
CA GLN A 256 -7.36 11.94 12.49
C GLN A 256 -8.83 11.71 12.11
N TRP A 257 -9.26 12.24 10.96
CA TRP A 257 -10.60 12.00 10.40
C TRP A 257 -10.91 10.51 10.19
N ALA A 258 -9.90 9.70 9.82
CA ALA A 258 -10.05 8.25 9.64
C ALA A 258 -10.06 7.53 10.99
N VAL A 259 -9.25 8.02 11.94
CA VAL A 259 -9.26 7.52 13.32
C VAL A 259 -10.64 7.70 13.95
N ASP A 260 -11.24 8.90 13.80
CA ASP A 260 -12.61 9.17 14.31
C ASP A 260 -13.63 8.14 13.76
N VAL A 261 -13.64 7.93 12.42
CA VAL A 261 -14.56 6.97 11.77
C VAL A 261 -14.33 5.55 12.26
N GLY A 262 -13.06 5.13 12.40
CA GLY A 262 -12.74 3.78 12.86
C GLY A 262 -13.13 3.54 14.32
N LEU A 263 -12.90 4.50 15.20
CA LEU A 263 -13.32 4.41 16.62
C LEU A 263 -14.84 4.42 16.75
N GLU A 264 -15.56 5.24 15.97
CA GLU A 264 -17.02 5.20 15.88
C GLU A 264 -17.52 3.84 15.42
N ALA A 265 -16.83 3.22 14.45
CA ALA A 265 -17.11 1.86 13.98
C ALA A 265 -16.79 0.77 15.00
N GLY A 266 -16.15 1.09 16.11
CA GLY A 266 -15.71 0.14 17.13
C GLY A 266 -14.41 -0.60 16.79
N LEU A 267 -13.61 -0.09 15.84
CA LEU A 267 -12.31 -0.67 15.52
C LEU A 267 -11.26 -0.27 16.56
N GLU A 268 -10.30 -1.14 16.78
CA GLU A 268 -9.17 -0.92 17.69
C GLU A 268 -8.05 -0.15 16.99
N LEU A 269 -7.51 0.85 17.67
CA LEU A 269 -6.39 1.65 17.21
C LEU A 269 -5.07 1.08 17.76
N SER A 270 -4.08 0.90 16.89
CA SER A 270 -2.73 0.50 17.26
C SER A 270 -1.66 1.19 16.41
N THR A 271 -0.39 1.10 16.79
CA THR A 271 0.73 1.56 15.94
C THR A 271 0.91 0.63 14.74
N GLY A 272 1.43 1.15 13.61
CA GLY A 272 1.50 0.42 12.35
C GLY A 272 2.73 0.76 11.49
N GLY A 273 3.90 0.96 12.09
CA GLY A 273 5.13 1.29 11.35
C GLY A 273 5.21 2.76 10.94
N TYR A 274 5.63 3.03 9.71
CA TYR A 274 5.93 4.39 9.27
C TYR A 274 5.44 4.62 7.84
N VAL A 275 4.92 5.82 7.58
CA VAL A 275 4.87 6.40 6.23
C VAL A 275 6.12 7.28 6.09
N CYS A 276 7.03 6.89 5.20
CA CYS A 276 8.30 7.59 5.01
C CYS A 276 8.20 8.44 3.75
N LEU A 277 8.47 9.74 3.84
CA LEU A 277 8.25 10.70 2.77
C LEU A 277 9.53 11.47 2.43
N ARG A 278 9.70 11.79 1.17
CA ARG A 278 10.78 12.64 0.66
C ARG A 278 10.23 13.65 -0.34
N GLY A 279 10.55 14.93 -0.18
CA GLY A 279 10.16 16.01 -1.10
C GLY A 279 8.66 16.30 -1.14
N MET A 280 7.91 15.85 -0.14
CA MET A 280 6.46 16.10 -0.02
C MET A 280 6.02 16.05 1.45
N PRO A 281 4.97 16.83 1.83
CA PRO A 281 4.31 16.65 3.11
C PRO A 281 3.46 15.37 3.09
N PRO A 282 2.99 14.87 4.25
CA PRO A 282 2.00 13.80 4.30
C PRO A 282 0.76 14.16 3.50
N PRO A 283 0.38 13.37 2.47
CA PRO A 283 -0.84 13.62 1.72
C PRO A 283 -2.07 13.54 2.64
N ALA A 284 -3.02 14.45 2.48
CA ALA A 284 -4.22 14.47 3.30
C ALA A 284 -5.38 15.17 2.57
N PRO A 285 -6.60 14.59 2.65
CA PRO A 285 -6.93 13.28 3.24
C PRO A 285 -6.51 12.13 2.31
N TYR A 286 -5.77 11.17 2.85
CA TYR A 286 -5.19 10.07 2.08
C TYR A 286 -4.92 8.84 2.95
N ILE A 287 -5.25 7.66 2.48
CA ILE A 287 -4.81 6.38 3.03
C ILE A 287 -3.98 5.72 1.95
N PRO A 288 -2.65 5.56 2.15
CA PRO A 288 -1.79 4.99 1.14
C PRO A 288 -2.03 3.49 0.98
N SER A 289 -1.93 3.00 -0.25
CA SER A 289 -1.73 1.57 -0.48
C SER A 289 -0.35 1.15 0.03
N GLY A 290 -0.25 0.04 0.75
CA GLY A 290 1.04 -0.53 1.12
C GLY A 290 1.88 -0.98 -0.08
N THR A 291 1.25 -1.12 -1.23
CA THR A 291 1.85 -1.63 -2.47
C THR A 291 2.06 -0.54 -3.52
N PHE A 292 1.03 0.26 -3.78
CA PHE A 292 1.08 1.26 -4.85
C PHE A 292 1.36 2.68 -4.34
N LEU A 293 1.25 2.89 -3.01
CA LEU A 293 1.74 4.05 -2.26
C LEU A 293 0.94 5.34 -2.55
#